data_daecd171ef8f2ec3ab1b621a0a801747
#
_entry.id   daecd171ef8f2ec3ab1b621a0a801747
#
_cell.length_a   1.000
_cell.length_b   1.000
_cell.length_c   1.000
_cell.angle_alpha   90.00
_cell.angle_beta   90.00
_cell.angle_gamma   90.00
#
_symmetry.space_group_name_H-M   'P 1'
#
loop_
_entity.id
_entity.type
_entity.pdbx_description
1 polymer ?
#
loop_
_entity_poly.entity_id
_entity_poly.type
_entity_poly.pdbx_seq_one_letter_code
_entity_poly.pdbx_strand_id
1 'polypeptide(L)'
;MPIRFSNNLATTCISVPSFSTSTTIDSVSVSISAINASTAVHPPALAKDELLENGVIKRAFNPFGSAAYNFILMSAYRGGINTFAVMGLASKPLHVYGKPSYLCEWIPNTNDSTMQKHINVTGTKILPDWGYGRVYTVLVVNCTFPIPVGDGGKLLIHATTNGGGDSKFNITDTFLALTESEQDFTNFISTFNKPPKYDFLYCGSSLYGNLSPQRVREWLAFHVRLFGVKSHFVIHDAGGVHEGVMAVLKPWIEKGYVTLQDIRDQERFDGYYHNQFLIVNDCLHKYRFQAKWMFFFDVDEFIFVPKKSTIKSVVNSLSDYTQFTIEQMPMSNKLCLEEDRGKSYRKWGFEKLVYKDVKRGIRRDRKYAVQPRNVIATGVHMSQNTVGKTTHKTEGRIKYFHYHGTIAEHREPCRQLVNATTITVDQIPYEVDSTMRDIAGTVKRFELKMIGSTLQKTRQ
;
A
#
# COMPACT_ATOMS: atom_id res chain seq x y z
N MET A 1 -19.25 24.87 -12.96
CA MET A 1 -19.56 26.08 -12.17
C MET A 1 -18.56 26.15 -11.05
N PRO A 2 -17.75 27.18 -10.95
CA PRO A 2 -16.77 27.34 -9.87
C PRO A 2 -17.44 28.02 -8.67
N ILE A 3 -17.24 27.44 -7.50
CA ILE A 3 -17.68 28.00 -6.22
C ILE A 3 -16.64 29.03 -5.78
N ARG A 4 -17.09 30.29 -5.63
CA ARG A 4 -16.31 31.39 -5.05
C ARG A 4 -16.36 31.29 -3.53
N PHE A 5 -15.21 31.25 -2.90
CA PHE A 5 -15.05 31.53 -1.46
C PHE A 5 -14.70 33.01 -1.30
N SER A 6 -15.50 33.73 -0.51
CA SER A 6 -15.24 35.11 -0.10
C SER A 6 -14.29 35.12 1.10
N ASN A 7 -13.18 35.81 0.96
CA ASN A 7 -12.25 36.15 2.04
C ASN A 7 -12.78 37.32 2.84
N ASN A 8 -12.93 37.13 4.16
CA ASN A 8 -12.91 38.23 5.12
C ASN A 8 -11.92 37.84 6.23
N LEU A 9 -10.73 38.38 6.19
CA LEU A 9 -9.76 38.39 7.26
C LEU A 9 -9.55 39.80 7.75
N ALA A 10 -10.04 40.09 8.95
CA ALA A 10 -9.74 41.33 9.65
C ALA A 10 -8.32 41.24 10.24
N THR A 11 -7.48 42.17 9.84
CA THR A 11 -6.10 42.31 10.31
C THR A 11 -6.11 43.08 11.64
N THR A 12 -5.77 42.45 12.73
CA THR A 12 -5.49 43.15 13.99
C THR A 12 -3.95 43.20 14.19
N CYS A 13 -3.42 44.43 14.05
CA CYS A 13 -2.03 44.72 14.40
C CYS A 13 -1.86 44.80 15.90
N ILE A 14 -0.99 43.93 16.46
CA ILE A 14 -0.51 44.07 17.86
C ILE A 14 0.91 44.67 17.80
N SER A 15 1.06 45.84 18.39
CA SER A 15 2.33 46.56 18.56
C SER A 15 3.14 45.93 19.69
N VAL A 16 4.41 45.61 19.42
CA VAL A 16 5.41 45.14 20.41
C VAL A 16 6.24 46.33 20.88
N PRO A 17 6.46 46.56 22.17
CA PRO A 17 7.31 47.66 22.65
C PRO A 17 8.79 47.33 22.48
N SER A 18 9.54 48.29 22.02
CA SER A 18 10.99 48.27 21.88
C SER A 18 11.67 48.49 23.27
N PHE A 19 12.47 47.53 23.70
CA PHE A 19 13.45 47.74 24.77
C PHE A 19 14.85 47.89 24.19
N SER A 20 15.45 49.07 24.39
CA SER A 20 16.86 49.34 24.14
C SER A 20 17.67 49.08 25.42
N THR A 21 18.60 48.15 25.37
CA THR A 21 19.67 48.01 26.35
C THR A 21 21.00 47.91 25.61
N SER A 22 21.80 48.94 25.79
CA SER A 22 23.22 48.99 25.40
C SER A 22 24.04 48.15 26.38
N THR A 23 24.70 47.12 25.88
CA THR A 23 25.78 46.43 26.60
C THR A 23 27.01 46.35 25.71
N THR A 24 28.09 46.92 26.20
CA THR A 24 29.46 46.89 25.66
C THR A 24 29.97 45.45 25.57
N ILE A 25 30.45 45.06 24.39
CA ILE A 25 31.02 43.75 24.12
C ILE A 25 32.53 43.82 24.30
N ASP A 26 33.04 43.14 25.34
CA ASP A 26 34.46 42.84 25.46
C ASP A 26 34.87 41.80 24.40
N SER A 27 35.94 42.11 23.68
CA SER A 27 36.53 41.28 22.63
C SER A 27 37.20 40.05 23.24
N VAL A 28 36.55 38.87 23.10
CA VAL A 28 37.17 37.57 23.36
C VAL A 28 37.74 37.03 22.05
N SER A 29 39.06 36.98 21.95
CA SER A 29 39.76 36.32 20.85
C SER A 29 39.64 34.79 20.99
N VAL A 30 38.86 34.14 20.13
CA VAL A 30 38.80 32.68 20.03
C VAL A 30 39.83 32.22 19.00
N SER A 31 40.89 31.57 19.48
CA SER A 31 41.84 30.86 18.61
C SER A 31 41.18 29.61 18.05
N ILE A 32 40.95 29.59 16.76
CA ILE A 32 40.48 28.39 16.01
C ILE A 32 41.68 27.49 15.78
N SER A 33 41.82 26.44 16.59
CA SER A 33 42.70 25.32 16.28
C SER A 33 42.01 24.45 15.22
N ALA A 34 42.67 24.32 14.09
CA ALA A 34 42.24 23.44 13.01
C ALA A 34 42.22 21.98 13.49
N ILE A 35 41.04 21.41 13.68
CA ILE A 35 40.86 19.98 13.90
C ILE A 35 40.80 19.31 12.53
N ASN A 36 41.99 18.90 12.05
CA ASN A 36 42.08 17.90 10.98
C ASN A 36 41.78 16.53 11.58
N ALA A 37 40.54 16.08 11.50
CA ALA A 37 40.20 14.70 11.66
C ALA A 37 39.08 14.38 10.70
N SER A 38 39.45 13.90 9.52
CA SER A 38 38.57 13.16 8.60
C SER A 38 38.25 11.82 9.29
N THR A 39 37.30 11.83 10.22
CA THR A 39 36.62 10.61 10.64
C THR A 39 35.68 10.26 9.49
N ALA A 40 35.98 9.18 8.77
CA ALA A 40 35.06 8.55 7.86
C ALA A 40 33.79 8.19 8.66
N VAL A 41 32.78 9.04 8.57
CA VAL A 41 31.47 8.78 9.16
C VAL A 41 30.88 7.61 8.38
N HIS A 42 31.01 6.40 8.93
CA HIS A 42 30.29 5.26 8.41
C HIS A 42 28.81 5.59 8.46
N PRO A 43 28.07 5.48 7.33
CA PRO A 43 26.62 5.70 7.36
C PRO A 43 26.01 4.77 8.42
N PRO A 44 25.06 5.28 9.23
CA PRO A 44 24.43 4.48 10.28
C PRO A 44 23.84 3.21 9.69
N ALA A 45 23.97 2.10 10.40
CA ALA A 45 23.41 0.82 9.96
C ALA A 45 21.89 0.97 9.78
N LEU A 46 21.37 0.45 8.66
CA LEU A 46 19.93 0.44 8.39
C LEU A 46 19.20 -0.39 9.46
N ALA A 47 18.13 0.17 10.02
CA ALA A 47 17.13 -0.63 10.71
C ALA A 47 16.54 -1.64 9.73
N LYS A 48 16.40 -2.87 10.17
CA LYS A 48 15.84 -3.98 9.36
C LYS A 48 14.45 -4.32 9.84
N ASP A 49 13.66 -4.94 8.93
CA ASP A 49 12.40 -5.57 9.31
C ASP A 49 12.65 -6.61 10.42
N GLU A 50 11.76 -6.64 11.40
CA GLU A 50 11.83 -7.54 12.55
C GLU A 50 10.67 -8.54 12.48
N LEU A 51 10.99 -9.84 12.57
CA LEU A 51 9.98 -10.89 12.71
C LEU A 51 9.68 -11.06 14.20
N LEU A 52 8.47 -10.67 14.61
CA LEU A 52 8.00 -10.79 15.98
C LEU A 52 7.61 -12.25 16.31
N GLU A 53 7.57 -12.62 17.59
CA GLU A 53 7.21 -13.96 18.07
C GLU A 53 5.84 -14.46 17.59
N ASN A 54 4.89 -13.55 17.37
CA ASN A 54 3.55 -13.86 16.85
C ASN A 54 3.48 -13.99 15.32
N GLY A 55 4.64 -13.98 14.63
CA GLY A 55 4.73 -14.09 13.17
C GLY A 55 4.43 -12.81 12.41
N VAL A 56 4.23 -11.68 13.09
CA VAL A 56 4.05 -10.36 12.48
C VAL A 56 5.41 -9.80 12.06
N ILE A 57 5.49 -9.20 10.89
CA ILE A 57 6.70 -8.55 10.39
C ILE A 57 6.59 -7.05 10.69
N LYS A 58 7.35 -6.56 11.67
CA LYS A 58 7.49 -5.12 11.92
C LYS A 58 8.39 -4.50 10.87
N ARG A 59 7.84 -3.53 10.12
CA ARG A 59 8.55 -2.89 9.01
C ARG A 59 9.43 -1.74 9.51
N ALA A 60 10.62 -1.65 8.98
CA ALA A 60 11.56 -0.58 9.29
C ALA A 60 11.37 0.61 8.34
N PHE A 61 11.53 1.82 8.89
CA PHE A 61 11.58 3.08 8.14
C PHE A 61 12.87 3.80 8.48
N ASN A 62 13.68 4.11 7.48
CA ASN A 62 15.00 4.70 7.63
C ASN A 62 15.01 6.11 7.04
N PRO A 63 14.89 7.17 7.88
CA PRO A 63 14.89 8.55 7.41
C PRO A 63 16.32 9.06 7.15
N PHE A 64 16.51 9.75 6.03
CA PHE A 64 17.75 10.40 5.62
C PHE A 64 17.53 11.88 5.35
N GLY A 65 18.47 12.72 5.79
CA GLY A 65 18.39 14.18 5.76
C GLY A 65 18.24 14.78 7.15
N SER A 66 18.36 16.11 7.28
CA SER A 66 18.46 16.81 8.57
C SER A 66 17.15 17.44 9.03
N ALA A 67 16.68 18.50 8.38
CA ALA A 67 15.53 19.27 8.85
C ALA A 67 14.20 18.77 8.28
N ALA A 68 14.19 18.37 7.01
CA ALA A 68 13.11 17.62 6.38
C ALA A 68 13.78 16.45 5.66
N TYR A 69 13.29 15.25 5.88
CA TYR A 69 13.92 14.08 5.30
C TYR A 69 13.85 14.11 3.77
N ASN A 70 15.01 14.10 3.11
CA ASN A 70 15.12 14.00 1.66
C ASN A 70 14.54 12.68 1.14
N PHE A 71 14.73 11.62 1.93
CA PHE A 71 14.19 10.31 1.65
C PHE A 71 13.97 9.54 2.95
N ILE A 72 12.84 8.84 3.04
CA ILE A 72 12.55 7.87 4.09
C ILE A 72 12.46 6.53 3.41
N LEU A 73 13.51 5.72 3.54
CA LEU A 73 13.59 4.41 2.92
C LEU A 73 12.71 3.41 3.68
N MET A 74 11.79 2.76 3.00
CA MET A 74 11.06 1.60 3.49
C MET A 74 11.72 0.31 3.02
N SER A 75 12.08 0.22 1.73
CA SER A 75 12.62 -1.01 1.15
C SER A 75 13.29 -0.77 -0.20
N ALA A 76 14.13 -1.73 -0.60
CA ALA A 76 14.66 -1.81 -1.94
C ALA A 76 14.65 -3.27 -2.40
N TYR A 77 14.31 -3.51 -3.65
CA TYR A 77 14.23 -4.86 -4.23
C TYR A 77 14.88 -4.91 -5.61
N ARG A 78 15.50 -6.04 -5.90
CA ARG A 78 15.94 -6.35 -7.25
C ARG A 78 14.72 -6.60 -8.14
N GLY A 79 14.58 -5.84 -9.22
CA GLY A 79 13.48 -5.92 -10.18
C GLY A 79 13.82 -6.68 -11.47
N GLY A 80 15.11 -7.03 -11.67
CA GLY A 80 15.64 -7.71 -12.84
C GLY A 80 17.14 -7.95 -12.71
N ILE A 81 17.79 -8.48 -13.74
CA ILE A 81 19.23 -8.72 -13.73
C ILE A 81 20.07 -7.42 -13.64
N ASN A 82 19.50 -6.30 -14.05
CA ASN A 82 20.13 -4.98 -14.05
C ASN A 82 19.23 -3.88 -13.47
N THR A 83 18.14 -4.24 -12.80
CA THR A 83 17.15 -3.26 -12.35
C THR A 83 16.86 -3.42 -10.88
N PHE A 84 16.73 -2.30 -10.17
CA PHE A 84 16.30 -2.23 -8.78
C PHE A 84 15.18 -1.19 -8.62
N ALA A 85 14.31 -1.42 -7.66
CA ALA A 85 13.30 -0.47 -7.24
C ALA A 85 13.50 -0.14 -5.76
N VAL A 86 13.56 1.16 -5.44
CA VAL A 86 13.72 1.68 -4.08
C VAL A 86 12.45 2.42 -3.70
N MET A 87 11.76 1.95 -2.67
CA MET A 87 10.49 2.50 -2.19
C MET A 87 10.69 3.32 -0.94
N GLY A 88 10.07 4.49 -0.93
CA GLY A 88 10.12 5.37 0.22
C GLY A 88 9.20 6.57 0.10
N LEU A 89 9.43 7.52 1.00
CA LEU A 89 8.74 8.79 1.05
C LEU A 89 9.76 9.92 0.86
N ALA A 90 9.39 10.95 0.13
CA ALA A 90 10.15 12.19 0.03
C ALA A 90 9.34 13.35 0.60
N SER A 91 9.99 14.33 1.23
CA SER A 91 9.32 15.53 1.68
C SER A 91 8.64 16.24 0.52
N LYS A 92 7.34 16.49 0.62
CA LYS A 92 6.56 17.14 -0.44
C LYS A 92 7.05 18.54 -0.77
N PRO A 93 7.32 19.44 0.19
CA PRO A 93 7.92 20.72 -0.10
C PRO A 93 9.23 20.60 -0.87
N LEU A 94 10.09 19.68 -0.45
CA LEU A 94 11.34 19.39 -1.13
C LEU A 94 11.11 18.84 -2.54
N HIS A 95 10.12 17.96 -2.70
CA HIS A 95 9.77 17.38 -4.00
C HIS A 95 9.20 18.42 -4.97
N VAL A 96 8.37 19.35 -4.49
CA VAL A 96 7.76 20.40 -5.30
C VAL A 96 8.73 21.54 -5.59
N TYR A 97 9.48 22.01 -4.59
CA TYR A 97 10.35 23.18 -4.68
C TYR A 97 11.82 22.82 -4.91
N GLY A 98 12.35 21.82 -4.24
CA GLY A 98 13.72 21.38 -4.37
C GLY A 98 13.99 20.46 -5.55
N LYS A 99 12.93 19.90 -6.16
CA LYS A 99 12.99 19.01 -7.33
C LYS A 99 14.08 17.94 -7.21
N PRO A 100 14.05 17.07 -6.19
CA PRO A 100 15.13 16.12 -5.94
C PRO A 100 15.41 15.25 -7.15
N SER A 101 16.71 15.00 -7.40
CA SER A 101 17.20 14.01 -8.35
C SER A 101 17.85 12.87 -7.59
N TYR A 102 17.87 11.69 -8.19
CA TYR A 102 18.42 10.48 -7.61
C TYR A 102 19.45 9.88 -8.55
N LEU A 103 20.64 9.60 -8.01
CA LEU A 103 21.67 8.81 -8.68
C LEU A 103 21.74 7.47 -7.96
N CYS A 104 21.68 6.38 -8.72
CA CYS A 104 21.84 5.03 -8.25
C CYS A 104 23.27 4.59 -8.52
N GLU A 105 23.98 4.12 -7.49
CA GLU A 105 25.33 3.61 -7.59
C GLU A 105 25.36 2.15 -7.15
N TRP A 106 25.86 1.27 -8.02
CA TRP A 106 26.11 -0.12 -7.68
C TRP A 106 27.60 -0.33 -7.41
N ILE A 107 27.91 -0.88 -6.24
CA ILE A 107 29.26 -1.24 -5.79
C ILE A 107 29.32 -2.76 -5.68
N PRO A 108 29.98 -3.48 -6.60
CA PRO A 108 30.09 -4.93 -6.53
C PRO A 108 30.99 -5.39 -5.35
N ASN A 109 30.67 -6.56 -4.77
CA ASN A 109 31.49 -7.23 -3.79
C ASN A 109 32.69 -7.92 -4.47
N THR A 110 33.73 -7.18 -4.84
CA THR A 110 34.97 -7.77 -5.37
C THR A 110 36.07 -7.68 -4.34
N ASN A 111 36.86 -8.75 -4.17
CA ASN A 111 38.03 -8.77 -3.30
C ASN A 111 39.24 -8.08 -4.00
N ASP A 112 39.11 -7.74 -5.27
CA ASP A 112 40.16 -7.08 -6.04
C ASP A 112 39.91 -5.58 -6.12
N SER A 113 40.68 -4.82 -5.36
CA SER A 113 40.63 -3.36 -5.30
C SER A 113 40.89 -2.67 -6.65
N THR A 114 41.52 -3.37 -7.62
CA THR A 114 41.80 -2.85 -8.94
C THR A 114 40.58 -2.99 -9.89
N MET A 115 39.60 -3.83 -9.56
CA MET A 115 38.39 -4.11 -10.35
C MET A 115 37.10 -3.54 -9.78
N GLN A 116 37.14 -2.76 -8.69
CA GLN A 116 35.93 -2.14 -8.10
C GLN A 116 35.41 -1.01 -8.99
N LYS A 117 34.85 -1.37 -10.15
CA LYS A 117 34.20 -0.38 -11.00
C LYS A 117 32.81 -0.06 -10.49
N HIS A 118 32.66 1.06 -9.83
CA HIS A 118 31.36 1.61 -9.49
C HIS A 118 30.57 1.93 -10.75
N ILE A 119 29.31 1.55 -10.79
CA ILE A 119 28.43 1.79 -11.93
C ILE A 119 27.32 2.74 -11.47
N ASN A 120 27.24 3.90 -12.14
CA ASN A 120 26.27 4.94 -11.79
C ASN A 120 25.21 5.08 -12.89
N VAL A 121 23.96 5.25 -12.48
CA VAL A 121 22.84 5.57 -13.38
C VAL A 121 21.91 6.57 -12.72
N THR A 122 21.28 7.41 -13.52
CA THR A 122 20.20 8.28 -13.05
C THR A 122 18.99 7.44 -12.68
N GLY A 123 18.51 7.56 -11.44
CA GLY A 123 17.31 6.91 -10.98
C GLY A 123 16.05 7.57 -11.57
N THR A 124 15.18 6.78 -12.17
CA THR A 124 13.89 7.28 -12.66
C THR A 124 12.93 7.44 -11.49
N LYS A 125 12.50 8.67 -11.26
CA LYS A 125 11.58 9.05 -10.20
C LYS A 125 10.13 8.81 -10.63
N ILE A 126 9.38 8.02 -9.87
CA ILE A 126 7.97 7.73 -10.11
C ILE A 126 7.17 8.10 -8.86
N LEU A 127 6.10 8.85 -9.04
CA LEU A 127 5.17 9.28 -8.00
C LEU A 127 3.83 8.54 -8.16
N PRO A 128 3.64 7.41 -7.50
CA PRO A 128 2.42 6.62 -7.65
C PRO A 128 1.15 7.34 -7.21
N ASP A 129 1.28 8.26 -6.24
CA ASP A 129 0.20 9.09 -5.69
C ASP A 129 0.10 10.49 -6.32
N TRP A 130 0.80 10.72 -7.43
CA TRP A 130 0.87 12.03 -8.12
C TRP A 130 1.26 13.23 -7.22
N GLY A 131 1.88 12.96 -6.08
CA GLY A 131 2.29 13.98 -5.11
C GLY A 131 1.15 14.47 -4.20
N TYR A 132 0.13 13.67 -3.96
CA TYR A 132 -1.00 14.02 -3.07
C TYR A 132 -0.66 14.01 -1.58
N GLY A 133 0.48 13.46 -1.14
CA GLY A 133 0.91 13.53 0.25
C GLY A 133 0.86 14.95 0.81
N ARG A 134 0.60 15.13 2.11
CA ARG A 134 0.58 16.45 2.75
C ARG A 134 1.98 16.93 3.11
N VAL A 135 2.70 16.17 3.91
CA VAL A 135 4.09 16.44 4.31
C VAL A 135 5.05 15.60 3.48
N TYR A 136 4.75 14.32 3.31
CA TYR A 136 5.54 13.39 2.53
C TYR A 136 4.71 12.80 1.39
N THR A 137 5.37 12.52 0.27
CA THR A 137 4.79 11.88 -0.91
C THR A 137 5.51 10.56 -1.19
N VAL A 138 4.76 9.58 -1.69
CA VAL A 138 5.31 8.27 -2.03
C VAL A 138 6.20 8.37 -3.26
N LEU A 139 7.34 7.72 -3.20
CA LEU A 139 8.33 7.70 -4.25
C LEU A 139 8.82 6.27 -4.52
N VAL A 140 8.86 5.92 -5.80
CA VAL A 140 9.61 4.77 -6.32
C VAL A 140 10.76 5.29 -7.16
N VAL A 141 11.99 4.99 -6.76
CA VAL A 141 13.18 5.25 -7.58
C VAL A 141 13.53 3.97 -8.32
N ASN A 142 13.41 3.98 -9.65
CA ASN A 142 13.76 2.86 -10.50
C ASN A 142 15.17 3.05 -11.04
N CYS A 143 16.09 2.15 -10.67
CA CYS A 143 17.48 2.13 -11.08
C CYS A 143 17.66 1.04 -12.15
N THR A 144 17.91 1.41 -13.40
CA THR A 144 18.18 0.44 -14.49
C THR A 144 19.58 0.66 -15.03
N PHE A 145 20.46 -0.27 -14.74
CA PHE A 145 21.86 -0.23 -15.17
C PHE A 145 22.00 -0.67 -16.63
N PRO A 146 23.00 -0.14 -17.37
CA PRO A 146 23.19 -0.47 -18.79
C PRO A 146 23.68 -1.91 -19.03
N ILE A 147 24.23 -2.54 -18.00
CA ILE A 147 24.72 -3.92 -18.02
C ILE A 147 24.09 -4.72 -16.87
N PRO A 148 24.06 -6.04 -16.95
CA PRO A 148 23.72 -6.88 -15.80
C PRO A 148 24.65 -6.58 -14.62
N VAL A 149 24.06 -6.50 -13.43
CA VAL A 149 24.78 -6.35 -12.15
C VAL A 149 24.40 -7.52 -11.26
N GLY A 150 25.39 -8.25 -10.75
CA GLY A 150 25.15 -9.49 -10.01
C GLY A 150 26.33 -9.81 -9.09
N ASP A 151 26.38 -11.06 -8.63
CA ASP A 151 27.41 -11.65 -7.78
C ASP A 151 27.58 -10.97 -6.42
N GLY A 152 26.52 -10.28 -5.98
CA GLY A 152 26.50 -9.52 -4.75
C GLY A 152 27.04 -8.09 -4.91
N GLY A 153 26.66 -7.24 -3.95
CA GLY A 153 27.08 -5.84 -3.96
C GLY A 153 26.22 -4.95 -3.04
N LYS A 154 26.42 -3.65 -3.21
CA LYS A 154 25.68 -2.61 -2.48
C LYS A 154 25.06 -1.63 -3.46
N LEU A 155 23.80 -1.30 -3.24
CA LEU A 155 23.12 -0.23 -3.95
C LEU A 155 23.09 1.01 -3.07
N LEU A 156 23.78 2.06 -3.48
CA LEU A 156 23.69 3.38 -2.87
C LEU A 156 22.74 4.27 -3.67
N ILE A 157 22.03 5.13 -2.97
CA ILE A 157 21.22 6.20 -3.55
C ILE A 157 21.78 7.54 -3.10
N HIS A 158 22.04 8.41 -4.07
CA HIS A 158 22.41 9.79 -3.83
C HIS A 158 21.22 10.67 -4.15
N ALA A 159 20.56 11.20 -3.11
CA ALA A 159 19.40 12.08 -3.23
C ALA A 159 19.89 13.53 -3.18
N THR A 160 19.89 14.21 -4.32
CA THR A 160 20.35 15.59 -4.44
C THR A 160 19.16 16.51 -4.60
N THR A 161 19.10 17.57 -3.80
CA THR A 161 18.10 18.64 -3.89
C THR A 161 18.75 19.91 -4.40
N ASN A 162 18.06 20.63 -5.30
CA ASN A 162 18.52 21.89 -5.85
C ASN A 162 18.20 23.07 -4.92
N GLY A 163 18.32 22.92 -3.60
CA GLY A 163 18.07 23.92 -2.61
C GLY A 163 16.66 24.53 -2.69
N GLY A 164 15.71 24.06 -1.90
CA GLY A 164 14.37 24.65 -1.84
C GLY A 164 14.45 26.07 -1.27
N GLY A 165 14.23 27.08 -2.10
CA GLY A 165 14.16 28.48 -1.69
C GLY A 165 15.50 29.25 -1.73
N ASP A 166 16.64 28.62 -1.48
CA ASP A 166 17.97 29.21 -1.68
C ASP A 166 18.75 28.36 -2.69
N SER A 167 18.77 28.79 -3.93
CA SER A 167 19.34 28.07 -5.06
C SER A 167 20.87 27.92 -5.02
N LYS A 168 21.54 28.35 -3.94
CA LYS A 168 22.99 28.37 -3.83
C LYS A 168 23.59 27.08 -3.29
N PHE A 169 22.78 26.18 -2.72
CA PHE A 169 23.30 24.97 -2.07
C PHE A 169 22.58 23.72 -2.55
N ASN A 170 23.30 22.90 -3.32
CA ASN A 170 22.90 21.53 -3.58
C ASN A 170 23.26 20.67 -2.37
N ILE A 171 22.26 20.08 -1.73
CA ILE A 171 22.46 19.12 -0.64
C ILE A 171 22.29 17.72 -1.22
N THR A 172 23.28 16.86 -1.00
CA THR A 172 23.23 15.45 -1.42
C THR A 172 23.32 14.57 -0.19
N ASP A 173 22.27 13.79 0.04
CA ASP A 173 22.29 12.72 1.04
C ASP A 173 22.56 11.39 0.36
N THR A 174 23.57 10.67 0.85
CA THR A 174 23.92 9.34 0.35
C THR A 174 23.53 8.29 1.36
N PHE A 175 22.79 7.28 0.92
CA PHE A 175 22.40 6.18 1.79
C PHE A 175 22.47 4.82 1.09
N LEU A 176 22.76 3.80 1.90
CA LEU A 176 22.72 2.41 1.47
C LEU A 176 21.26 1.96 1.37
N ALA A 177 20.79 1.64 0.15
CA ALA A 177 19.42 1.17 -0.06
C ALA A 177 19.29 -0.36 0.05
N LEU A 178 20.30 -1.09 -0.43
CA LEU A 178 20.31 -2.55 -0.46
C LEU A 178 21.74 -3.09 -0.34
N THR A 179 21.90 -4.15 0.45
CA THR A 179 23.07 -5.04 0.39
C THR A 179 22.61 -6.40 -0.10
N GLU A 180 23.30 -6.95 -1.06
CA GLU A 180 23.03 -8.27 -1.65
C GLU A 180 24.29 -9.13 -1.59
N SER A 181 24.17 -10.36 -1.12
CA SER A 181 25.22 -11.38 -1.20
C SER A 181 25.14 -12.14 -2.53
N GLU A 182 26.18 -12.89 -2.87
CA GLU A 182 26.14 -13.82 -4.02
C GLU A 182 24.98 -14.82 -3.90
N GLN A 183 24.70 -15.28 -2.66
CA GLN A 183 23.61 -16.20 -2.40
C GLN A 183 22.25 -15.54 -2.63
N ASP A 184 22.08 -14.24 -2.28
CA ASP A 184 20.85 -13.50 -2.54
C ASP A 184 20.60 -13.35 -4.03
N PHE A 185 21.65 -13.05 -4.81
CA PHE A 185 21.55 -12.98 -6.26
C PHE A 185 21.19 -14.35 -6.88
N THR A 186 21.84 -15.42 -6.43
CA THR A 186 21.53 -16.79 -6.87
C THR A 186 20.08 -17.17 -6.57
N ASN A 187 19.59 -16.84 -5.36
CA ASN A 187 18.22 -17.05 -4.95
C ASN A 187 17.23 -16.23 -5.81
N PHE A 188 17.60 -14.99 -6.14
CA PHE A 188 16.82 -14.15 -7.05
C PHE A 188 16.72 -14.79 -8.43
N ILE A 189 17.82 -15.20 -9.04
CA ILE A 189 17.84 -15.86 -10.36
C ILE A 189 16.99 -17.13 -10.34
N SER A 190 17.11 -17.94 -9.29
CA SER A 190 16.28 -19.14 -9.11
C SER A 190 14.78 -18.80 -9.07
N THR A 191 14.39 -17.76 -8.32
CA THR A 191 12.99 -17.31 -8.21
C THR A 191 12.49 -16.67 -9.50
N PHE A 192 13.34 -15.90 -10.17
CA PHE A 192 13.05 -15.24 -11.45
C PHE A 192 12.72 -16.26 -12.55
N ASN A 193 13.42 -17.39 -12.59
CA ASN A 193 13.27 -18.41 -13.61
C ASN A 193 12.19 -19.44 -13.30
N LYS A 194 11.71 -19.54 -12.04
CA LYS A 194 10.67 -20.48 -11.64
C LYS A 194 9.26 -19.96 -11.93
N PRO A 195 8.27 -20.86 -12.10
CA PRO A 195 6.88 -20.47 -12.06
C PRO A 195 6.52 -19.80 -10.71
N PRO A 196 5.65 -18.78 -10.73
CA PRO A 196 5.24 -18.10 -9.51
C PRO A 196 4.64 -19.08 -8.46
N LYS A 197 4.98 -18.86 -7.20
CA LYS A 197 4.47 -19.64 -6.05
C LYS A 197 2.95 -19.49 -5.89
N TYR A 198 2.43 -18.28 -6.13
CA TYR A 198 1.02 -17.94 -5.96
C TYR A 198 0.34 -17.68 -7.31
N ASP A 199 -0.82 -18.28 -7.54
CA ASP A 199 -1.66 -17.92 -8.67
C ASP A 199 -2.23 -16.51 -8.47
N PHE A 200 -2.62 -16.18 -7.21
CA PHE A 200 -3.22 -14.91 -6.81
C PHE A 200 -2.58 -14.39 -5.52
N LEU A 201 -2.25 -13.12 -5.51
CA LEU A 201 -1.75 -12.43 -4.33
C LEU A 201 -2.56 -11.15 -4.12
N TYR A 202 -3.00 -10.93 -2.90
CA TYR A 202 -3.62 -9.70 -2.47
C TYR A 202 -2.58 -8.78 -1.85
N CYS A 203 -2.52 -7.55 -2.35
CA CYS A 203 -1.79 -6.45 -1.74
C CYS A 203 -2.78 -5.31 -1.53
N GLY A 204 -3.21 -5.10 -0.33
CA GLY A 204 -4.28 -4.16 -0.13
C GLY A 204 -4.01 -3.13 0.92
N SER A 205 -5.09 -2.39 1.15
CA SER A 205 -5.17 -1.19 1.95
C SER A 205 -4.53 -1.31 3.32
N SER A 206 -4.02 -0.19 3.81
CA SER A 206 -3.60 -0.04 5.20
C SER A 206 -4.79 -0.22 6.13
N LEU A 207 -4.69 -1.13 7.09
CA LEU A 207 -5.71 -1.33 8.12
C LEU A 207 -5.49 -0.31 9.24
N TYR A 208 -6.44 0.60 9.40
CA TYR A 208 -6.39 1.67 10.41
C TYR A 208 -7.74 1.86 11.11
N GLY A 209 -7.72 2.53 12.24
CA GLY A 209 -8.92 2.83 13.03
C GLY A 209 -9.47 1.61 13.77
N ASN A 210 -10.69 1.73 14.28
CA ASN A 210 -11.34 0.67 15.04
C ASN A 210 -12.12 -0.27 14.10
N LEU A 211 -11.47 -1.32 13.61
CA LEU A 211 -12.05 -2.26 12.65
C LEU A 211 -12.96 -3.28 13.32
N SER A 212 -14.04 -3.68 12.67
CA SER A 212 -14.91 -4.77 13.10
C SER A 212 -14.27 -6.13 12.82
N PRO A 213 -13.96 -6.94 13.86
CA PRO A 213 -13.43 -8.29 13.66
C PRO A 213 -14.34 -9.16 12.79
N GLN A 214 -15.67 -9.01 12.94
CA GLN A 214 -16.65 -9.74 12.14
C GLN A 214 -16.53 -9.39 10.65
N ARG A 215 -16.32 -8.12 10.30
CA ARG A 215 -16.17 -7.71 8.89
C ARG A 215 -14.87 -8.22 8.28
N VAL A 216 -13.76 -8.12 9.01
CA VAL A 216 -12.47 -8.68 8.59
C VAL A 216 -12.59 -10.20 8.38
N ARG A 217 -13.26 -10.90 9.30
CA ARG A 217 -13.54 -12.34 9.19
C ARG A 217 -14.28 -12.72 7.91
N GLU A 218 -15.39 -12.03 7.65
CA GLU A 218 -16.23 -12.26 6.46
C GLU A 218 -15.44 -12.05 5.16
N TRP A 219 -14.71 -10.95 5.10
CA TRP A 219 -13.92 -10.56 3.95
C TRP A 219 -12.80 -11.58 3.66
N LEU A 220 -12.06 -11.98 4.69
CA LEU A 220 -10.94 -12.91 4.53
C LEU A 220 -11.41 -14.32 4.16
N ALA A 221 -12.42 -14.86 4.86
CA ALA A 221 -12.97 -16.18 4.54
C ALA A 221 -13.53 -16.25 3.12
N PHE A 222 -14.19 -15.17 2.66
CA PHE A 222 -14.71 -15.05 1.32
C PHE A 222 -13.60 -15.11 0.27
N HIS A 223 -12.56 -14.30 0.43
CA HIS A 223 -11.51 -14.21 -0.58
C HIS A 223 -10.54 -15.38 -0.59
N VAL A 224 -10.21 -15.95 0.57
CA VAL A 224 -9.43 -17.20 0.62
C VAL A 224 -10.15 -18.32 -0.12
N ARG A 225 -11.49 -18.41 0.05
CA ARG A 225 -12.30 -19.36 -0.71
C ARG A 225 -12.31 -19.06 -2.21
N LEU A 226 -12.45 -17.80 -2.61
CA LEU A 226 -12.51 -17.37 -4.01
C LEU A 226 -11.20 -17.66 -4.74
N PHE A 227 -10.07 -17.26 -4.15
CA PHE A 227 -8.76 -17.36 -4.77
C PHE A 227 -8.12 -18.75 -4.62
N GLY A 228 -8.54 -19.52 -3.61
CA GLY A 228 -8.15 -20.92 -3.44
C GLY A 228 -6.76 -21.13 -2.84
N VAL A 229 -6.27 -22.36 -2.91
CA VAL A 229 -5.09 -22.83 -2.16
C VAL A 229 -3.76 -22.18 -2.57
N LYS A 230 -3.64 -21.70 -3.80
CA LYS A 230 -2.46 -20.99 -4.30
C LYS A 230 -2.62 -19.48 -4.21
N SER A 231 -3.31 -18.99 -3.17
CA SER A 231 -3.43 -17.57 -2.89
C SER A 231 -2.68 -17.15 -1.64
N HIS A 232 -2.35 -15.87 -1.55
CA HIS A 232 -1.74 -15.29 -0.38
C HIS A 232 -2.19 -13.83 -0.19
N PHE A 233 -2.33 -13.42 1.07
CA PHE A 233 -2.83 -12.11 1.46
C PHE A 233 -1.77 -11.38 2.29
N VAL A 234 -1.24 -10.29 1.77
CA VAL A 234 -0.35 -9.39 2.50
C VAL A 234 -1.20 -8.29 3.10
N ILE A 235 -1.28 -8.26 4.41
CA ILE A 235 -2.09 -7.33 5.20
C ILE A 235 -1.17 -6.39 5.96
N HIS A 236 -1.50 -5.10 5.96
CA HIS A 236 -0.68 -4.05 6.55
C HIS A 236 -1.42 -3.38 7.71
N ASP A 237 -0.87 -3.50 8.91
CA ASP A 237 -1.41 -2.88 10.12
C ASP A 237 -0.88 -1.46 10.28
N ALA A 238 -1.76 -0.48 10.07
CA ALA A 238 -1.52 0.94 10.35
C ALA A 238 -2.25 1.39 11.63
N GLY A 239 -2.37 0.50 12.61
CA GLY A 239 -3.06 0.75 13.88
C GLY A 239 -4.51 0.23 13.93
N GLY A 240 -4.95 -0.53 12.92
CA GLY A 240 -6.31 -1.11 12.90
C GLY A 240 -6.39 -2.56 13.39
N VAL A 241 -5.25 -3.25 13.52
CA VAL A 241 -5.22 -4.66 13.95
C VAL A 241 -5.14 -4.74 15.49
N HIS A 242 -6.24 -4.42 16.16
CA HIS A 242 -6.37 -4.65 17.61
C HIS A 242 -6.56 -6.14 17.90
N GLU A 243 -6.61 -6.53 19.18
CA GLU A 243 -6.67 -7.93 19.64
C GLU A 243 -7.78 -8.75 18.96
N GLY A 244 -8.99 -8.18 18.84
CA GLY A 244 -10.12 -8.86 18.19
C GLY A 244 -9.88 -9.14 16.71
N VAL A 245 -9.22 -8.22 15.97
CA VAL A 245 -8.85 -8.41 14.57
C VAL A 245 -7.70 -9.40 14.46
N MET A 246 -6.70 -9.33 15.37
CA MET A 246 -5.61 -10.29 15.41
C MET A 246 -6.13 -11.73 15.64
N ALA A 247 -7.09 -11.91 16.51
CA ALA A 247 -7.73 -13.22 16.75
C ALA A 247 -8.38 -13.80 15.47
N VAL A 248 -8.88 -12.94 14.59
CA VAL A 248 -9.41 -13.34 13.29
C VAL A 248 -8.30 -13.71 12.30
N LEU A 249 -7.20 -12.96 12.27
CA LEU A 249 -6.11 -13.17 11.31
C LEU A 249 -5.25 -14.38 11.67
N LYS A 250 -5.03 -14.64 12.97
CA LYS A 250 -4.11 -15.67 13.49
C LYS A 250 -4.29 -17.05 12.85
N PRO A 251 -5.49 -17.66 12.76
CA PRO A 251 -5.65 -18.97 12.15
C PRO A 251 -5.23 -19.03 10.68
N TRP A 252 -5.37 -17.93 9.96
CA TRP A 252 -4.97 -17.81 8.56
C TRP A 252 -3.47 -17.56 8.38
N ILE A 253 -2.84 -16.86 9.34
CA ILE A 253 -1.37 -16.71 9.43
C ILE A 253 -0.75 -18.08 9.66
N GLU A 254 -1.23 -18.84 10.65
CA GLU A 254 -0.75 -20.19 10.98
C GLU A 254 -0.90 -21.18 9.81
N LYS A 255 -1.91 -20.99 8.96
CA LYS A 255 -2.10 -21.79 7.73
C LYS A 255 -1.32 -21.28 6.53
N GLY A 256 -0.59 -20.20 6.66
CA GLY A 256 0.24 -19.61 5.58
C GLY A 256 -0.53 -18.85 4.51
N TYR A 257 -1.82 -18.54 4.72
CA TYR A 257 -2.60 -17.70 3.80
C TYR A 257 -2.35 -16.21 3.99
N VAL A 258 -1.96 -15.76 5.18
CA VAL A 258 -1.80 -14.35 5.52
C VAL A 258 -0.38 -14.08 5.99
N THR A 259 0.21 -13.00 5.50
CA THR A 259 1.35 -12.31 6.10
C THR A 259 0.86 -10.97 6.64
N LEU A 260 1.03 -10.75 7.94
CA LEU A 260 0.73 -9.48 8.59
C LEU A 260 2.01 -8.66 8.73
N GLN A 261 1.99 -7.43 8.22
CA GLN A 261 3.07 -6.48 8.34
C GLN A 261 2.62 -5.32 9.23
N ASP A 262 3.38 -5.05 10.28
CA ASP A 262 3.19 -3.88 11.15
C ASP A 262 3.93 -2.68 10.52
N ILE A 263 3.14 -1.69 10.10
CA ILE A 263 3.62 -0.45 9.49
C ILE A 263 3.29 0.78 10.36
N ARG A 264 2.94 0.61 11.64
CA ARG A 264 2.47 1.70 12.51
C ARG A 264 3.48 2.83 12.64
N ASP A 265 4.77 2.56 12.53
CA ASP A 265 5.82 3.57 12.52
C ASP A 265 5.68 4.59 11.38
N GLN A 266 4.90 4.29 10.33
CA GLN A 266 4.61 5.22 9.24
C GLN A 266 3.82 6.47 9.68
N GLU A 267 3.12 6.43 10.83
CA GLU A 267 2.37 7.57 11.35
C GLU A 267 3.26 8.77 11.70
N ARG A 268 4.55 8.55 11.94
CA ARG A 268 5.54 9.61 12.13
C ARG A 268 5.71 10.49 10.87
N PHE A 269 5.28 9.97 9.72
CA PHE A 269 5.44 10.62 8.42
C PHE A 269 4.05 10.85 7.83
N ASP A 270 3.51 12.04 7.95
CA ASP A 270 2.15 12.39 7.49
C ASP A 270 2.01 12.21 5.97
N GLY A 271 1.94 10.95 5.54
CA GLY A 271 1.71 10.52 4.17
C GLY A 271 0.23 10.54 3.79
N TYR A 272 -0.06 10.38 2.49
CA TYR A 272 -1.41 10.35 1.99
C TYR A 272 -2.09 9.01 2.31
N TYR A 273 -3.27 9.09 2.93
CA TYR A 273 -4.16 7.96 3.19
C TYR A 273 -3.48 6.77 3.89
N HIS A 274 -2.83 7.04 5.05
CA HIS A 274 -2.05 6.07 5.84
C HIS A 274 -1.00 5.35 4.98
N ASN A 275 -0.35 6.08 4.06
CA ASN A 275 0.67 5.58 3.16
C ASN A 275 0.26 4.36 2.31
N GLN A 276 -1.04 4.24 1.96
CA GLN A 276 -1.54 3.13 1.15
C GLN A 276 -0.76 2.95 -0.16
N PHE A 277 -0.41 4.04 -0.84
CA PHE A 277 0.39 3.97 -2.07
C PHE A 277 1.80 3.40 -1.82
N LEU A 278 2.41 3.68 -0.66
CA LEU A 278 3.72 3.14 -0.30
C LEU A 278 3.66 1.62 -0.15
N ILE A 279 2.70 1.13 0.65
CA ILE A 279 2.61 -0.30 0.94
C ILE A 279 2.23 -1.14 -0.28
N VAL A 280 1.38 -0.63 -1.19
CA VAL A 280 1.04 -1.41 -2.41
C VAL A 280 2.23 -1.52 -3.35
N ASN A 281 3.11 -0.51 -3.39
CA ASN A 281 4.34 -0.57 -4.18
C ASN A 281 5.40 -1.46 -3.52
N ASP A 282 5.57 -1.41 -2.21
CA ASP A 282 6.42 -2.34 -1.47
C ASP A 282 6.00 -3.79 -1.72
N CYS A 283 4.70 -4.09 -1.54
CA CYS A 283 4.15 -5.41 -1.79
C CYS A 283 4.31 -5.86 -3.25
N LEU A 284 4.09 -4.96 -4.21
CA LEU A 284 4.29 -5.23 -5.63
C LEU A 284 5.71 -5.74 -5.89
N HIS A 285 6.73 -5.03 -5.40
CA HIS A 285 8.12 -5.36 -5.66
C HIS A 285 8.60 -6.56 -4.85
N LYS A 286 8.20 -6.69 -3.59
CA LYS A 286 8.53 -7.83 -2.72
C LYS A 286 8.06 -9.17 -3.29
N TYR A 287 6.87 -9.19 -3.89
CA TYR A 287 6.25 -10.42 -4.40
C TYR A 287 6.20 -10.50 -5.93
N ARG A 288 6.85 -9.58 -6.65
CA ARG A 288 6.81 -9.43 -8.11
C ARG A 288 7.05 -10.73 -8.88
N PHE A 289 7.95 -11.56 -8.42
CA PHE A 289 8.31 -12.84 -9.06
C PHE A 289 7.63 -14.04 -8.44
N GLN A 290 6.91 -13.84 -7.33
CA GLN A 290 6.24 -14.92 -6.59
C GLN A 290 4.75 -15.04 -6.91
N ALA A 291 4.14 -14.04 -7.56
CA ALA A 291 2.72 -14.02 -7.90
C ALA A 291 2.51 -13.97 -9.41
N LYS A 292 1.51 -14.74 -9.91
CA LYS A 292 1.07 -14.65 -11.30
C LYS A 292 0.20 -13.42 -11.53
N TRP A 293 -0.76 -13.17 -10.60
CA TRP A 293 -1.63 -11.99 -10.58
C TRP A 293 -1.64 -11.38 -9.19
N MET A 294 -1.58 -10.07 -9.11
CA MET A 294 -1.78 -9.29 -7.88
C MET A 294 -3.07 -8.50 -7.97
N PHE A 295 -3.86 -8.56 -6.90
CA PHE A 295 -5.13 -7.86 -6.74
C PHE A 295 -5.01 -6.76 -5.72
N PHE A 296 -5.56 -5.58 -6.03
CA PHE A 296 -5.54 -4.38 -5.20
C PHE A 296 -6.97 -3.88 -5.01
N PHE A 297 -7.51 -4.04 -3.79
CA PHE A 297 -8.86 -3.62 -3.41
C PHE A 297 -8.95 -3.49 -1.89
N ASP A 298 -10.03 -2.86 -1.38
CA ASP A 298 -10.16 -2.56 0.04
C ASP A 298 -10.87 -3.68 0.82
N VAL A 299 -10.80 -3.63 2.15
CA VAL A 299 -11.31 -4.69 3.03
C VAL A 299 -12.82 -4.63 3.29
N ASP A 300 -13.54 -3.73 2.64
CA ASP A 300 -15.00 -3.69 2.53
C ASP A 300 -15.51 -3.96 1.11
N GLU A 301 -14.63 -4.44 0.24
CA GLU A 301 -14.89 -4.78 -1.15
C GLU A 301 -14.77 -6.30 -1.37
N PHE A 302 -15.73 -6.88 -2.10
CA PHE A 302 -15.83 -8.33 -2.31
C PHE A 302 -15.77 -8.65 -3.80
N ILE A 303 -14.66 -9.22 -4.26
CA ILE A 303 -14.46 -9.63 -5.66
C ILE A 303 -15.40 -10.79 -5.98
N PHE A 304 -16.14 -10.68 -7.07
CA PHE A 304 -17.13 -11.68 -7.48
C PHE A 304 -16.94 -12.07 -8.94
N VAL A 305 -17.06 -13.36 -9.21
CA VAL A 305 -17.16 -13.93 -10.56
C VAL A 305 -18.48 -14.69 -10.70
N PRO A 306 -19.12 -14.71 -11.89
CA PRO A 306 -20.39 -15.40 -12.11
C PRO A 306 -20.33 -16.88 -11.71
N LYS A 307 -21.47 -17.45 -11.25
CA LYS A 307 -21.58 -18.83 -10.72
C LYS A 307 -21.02 -19.91 -11.66
N LYS A 308 -21.03 -19.69 -12.99
CA LYS A 308 -20.50 -20.63 -14.00
C LYS A 308 -19.00 -20.46 -14.27
N SER A 309 -18.34 -19.50 -13.61
CA SER A 309 -16.94 -19.17 -13.80
C SER A 309 -16.14 -19.39 -12.52
N THR A 310 -14.84 -19.53 -12.67
CA THR A 310 -13.86 -19.48 -11.57
C THR A 310 -12.97 -18.26 -11.74
N ILE A 311 -12.39 -17.76 -10.67
CA ILE A 311 -11.43 -16.65 -10.78
C ILE A 311 -10.29 -17.03 -11.73
N LYS A 312 -9.84 -18.28 -11.72
CA LYS A 312 -8.80 -18.78 -12.61
C LYS A 312 -9.22 -18.74 -14.08
N SER A 313 -10.46 -19.15 -14.42
CA SER A 313 -10.94 -19.07 -15.80
C SER A 313 -11.07 -17.63 -16.29
N VAL A 314 -11.51 -16.72 -15.42
CA VAL A 314 -11.62 -15.29 -15.74
C VAL A 314 -10.24 -14.68 -16.02
N VAL A 315 -9.28 -14.83 -15.13
CA VAL A 315 -7.94 -14.24 -15.35
C VAL A 315 -7.20 -14.89 -16.53
N ASN A 316 -7.45 -16.17 -16.80
CA ASN A 316 -6.90 -16.81 -18.00
C ASN A 316 -7.47 -16.20 -19.29
N SER A 317 -8.77 -15.81 -19.31
CA SER A 317 -9.36 -15.10 -20.45
C SER A 317 -8.87 -13.65 -20.61
N LEU A 318 -8.12 -13.15 -19.64
CA LEU A 318 -7.53 -11.81 -19.60
C LEU A 318 -6.00 -11.84 -19.62
N SER A 319 -5.38 -13.01 -19.90
CA SER A 319 -3.94 -13.21 -19.84
C SER A 319 -3.12 -12.35 -20.80
N ASP A 320 -3.73 -11.88 -21.89
CA ASP A 320 -3.09 -11.00 -22.88
C ASP A 320 -2.94 -9.55 -22.40
N TYR A 321 -3.53 -9.24 -21.24
CA TYR A 321 -3.47 -7.93 -20.64
C TYR A 321 -2.55 -7.94 -19.41
N THR A 322 -1.70 -6.94 -19.28
CA THR A 322 -0.90 -6.72 -18.08
C THR A 322 -1.78 -6.30 -16.91
N GLN A 323 -2.84 -5.55 -17.19
CA GLN A 323 -3.78 -5.03 -16.20
C GLN A 323 -5.22 -5.13 -16.70
N PHE A 324 -6.12 -5.45 -15.78
CA PHE A 324 -7.54 -5.25 -15.99
C PHE A 324 -8.18 -4.55 -14.79
N THR A 325 -9.19 -3.72 -15.07
CA THR A 325 -9.96 -3.05 -14.01
C THR A 325 -11.26 -3.77 -13.75
N ILE A 326 -11.74 -3.68 -12.51
CA ILE A 326 -12.93 -4.38 -12.01
C ILE A 326 -14.01 -3.35 -11.68
N GLU A 327 -15.22 -3.58 -12.16
CA GLU A 327 -16.35 -2.67 -11.98
C GLU A 327 -16.97 -2.78 -10.58
N GLN A 328 -17.35 -1.63 -10.01
CA GLN A 328 -18.00 -1.51 -8.71
C GLN A 328 -19.49 -1.80 -8.78
N MET A 329 -19.96 -2.63 -7.83
CA MET A 329 -21.38 -2.78 -7.48
C MET A 329 -21.59 -2.19 -6.09
N PRO A 330 -22.05 -0.93 -5.97
CA PRO A 330 -22.17 -0.28 -4.66
C PRO A 330 -23.40 -0.80 -3.93
N MET A 331 -23.21 -1.22 -2.67
CA MET A 331 -24.24 -1.77 -1.81
C MET A 331 -24.60 -0.79 -0.70
N SER A 332 -25.84 -0.78 -0.28
CA SER A 332 -26.25 -0.04 0.90
C SER A 332 -25.56 -0.61 2.15
N ASN A 333 -25.14 0.28 3.05
CA ASN A 333 -24.56 -0.10 4.34
C ASN A 333 -25.61 -0.10 5.49
N LYS A 334 -26.90 0.08 5.17
CA LYS A 334 -27.96 0.21 6.19
C LYS A 334 -29.28 -0.50 5.86
N LEU A 335 -29.52 -0.86 4.58
CA LEU A 335 -30.79 -1.44 4.14
C LEU A 335 -30.75 -2.96 4.16
N CYS A 336 -31.71 -3.57 4.84
CA CYS A 336 -31.92 -5.02 4.89
C CYS A 336 -33.37 -5.38 4.59
N LEU A 337 -33.62 -6.67 4.26
CA LEU A 337 -34.98 -7.15 4.05
C LEU A 337 -35.75 -7.24 5.36
N GLU A 338 -37.03 -6.90 5.31
CA GLU A 338 -37.96 -7.02 6.45
C GLU A 338 -38.04 -8.47 6.96
N GLU A 339 -37.94 -9.48 6.12
CA GLU A 339 -37.93 -10.91 6.48
C GLU A 339 -36.76 -11.29 7.42
N ASP A 340 -35.74 -10.46 7.50
CA ASP A 340 -34.57 -10.63 8.39
C ASP A 340 -34.80 -10.08 9.80
N ARG A 341 -35.97 -9.51 10.09
CA ARG A 341 -36.32 -8.97 11.40
C ARG A 341 -36.13 -10.03 12.49
N GLY A 342 -35.36 -9.70 13.52
CA GLY A 342 -35.03 -10.61 14.64
C GLY A 342 -34.09 -11.76 14.30
N LYS A 343 -33.65 -11.89 13.04
CA LYS A 343 -32.73 -12.96 12.58
C LYS A 343 -31.41 -12.42 12.00
N SER A 344 -31.29 -11.11 11.81
CA SER A 344 -30.16 -10.46 11.17
C SER A 344 -28.84 -10.73 11.89
N TYR A 345 -28.84 -10.88 13.21
CA TYR A 345 -27.65 -11.18 14.01
C TYR A 345 -26.96 -12.52 13.66
N ARG A 346 -27.67 -13.46 13.01
CA ARG A 346 -27.14 -14.76 12.54
C ARG A 346 -26.49 -14.65 11.17
N LYS A 347 -26.71 -13.54 10.47
CA LYS A 347 -26.24 -13.32 9.11
C LYS A 347 -24.97 -12.48 9.08
N TRP A 348 -24.09 -12.80 8.18
CA TRP A 348 -22.94 -11.96 7.89
C TRP A 348 -23.36 -10.65 7.20
N GLY A 349 -22.51 -9.63 7.18
CA GLY A 349 -22.88 -8.35 6.65
C GLY A 349 -23.21 -8.37 5.17
N PHE A 350 -22.36 -8.97 4.35
CA PHE A 350 -22.64 -9.12 2.93
C PHE A 350 -23.83 -10.06 2.64
N GLU A 351 -24.27 -10.86 3.63
CA GLU A 351 -25.45 -11.72 3.52
C GLU A 351 -26.75 -10.95 3.77
N LYS A 352 -26.73 -9.94 4.62
CA LYS A 352 -27.94 -9.19 5.01
C LYS A 352 -28.10 -7.85 4.29
N LEU A 353 -27.01 -7.21 3.85
CA LEU A 353 -27.01 -5.96 3.12
C LEU A 353 -27.20 -6.24 1.62
N VAL A 354 -28.45 -6.41 1.19
CA VAL A 354 -28.78 -6.89 -0.15
C VAL A 354 -29.26 -5.81 -1.12
N TYR A 355 -29.27 -4.55 -0.71
CA TYR A 355 -29.75 -3.46 -1.55
C TYR A 355 -28.60 -2.80 -2.31
N LYS A 356 -28.65 -2.90 -3.63
CA LYS A 356 -27.67 -2.31 -4.55
C LYS A 356 -28.13 -0.92 -4.98
N ASP A 357 -27.23 0.08 -4.91
CA ASP A 357 -27.45 1.40 -5.51
C ASP A 357 -27.43 1.30 -7.03
N VAL A 358 -28.55 1.69 -7.65
CA VAL A 358 -28.74 1.68 -9.11
C VAL A 358 -28.77 3.07 -9.73
N LYS A 359 -28.33 4.10 -9.02
CA LYS A 359 -28.26 5.47 -9.51
C LYS A 359 -27.39 5.54 -10.77
N ARG A 360 -27.96 6.04 -11.86
CA ARG A 360 -27.28 6.19 -13.15
C ARG A 360 -26.52 7.51 -13.24
N GLY A 361 -25.58 7.59 -14.20
CA GLY A 361 -24.85 8.83 -14.47
C GLY A 361 -23.75 9.18 -13.48
N ILE A 362 -23.43 8.31 -12.52
CA ILE A 362 -22.34 8.48 -11.58
C ILE A 362 -21.13 7.65 -12.04
N ARG A 363 -19.97 8.30 -12.15
CA ARG A 363 -18.70 7.59 -12.35
C ARG A 363 -18.39 6.83 -11.06
N ARG A 364 -18.25 5.52 -11.18
CA ARG A 364 -17.86 4.64 -10.08
C ARG A 364 -16.35 4.39 -10.13
N ASP A 365 -15.73 4.31 -8.97
CA ASP A 365 -14.35 3.90 -8.87
C ASP A 365 -14.18 2.45 -9.28
N ARG A 366 -12.99 2.12 -9.78
CA ARG A 366 -12.64 0.76 -10.17
C ARG A 366 -11.51 0.24 -9.30
N LYS A 367 -11.50 -1.05 -9.05
CA LYS A 367 -10.34 -1.78 -8.54
C LYS A 367 -9.70 -2.56 -9.68
N TYR A 368 -8.59 -3.22 -9.42
CA TYR A 368 -7.82 -3.80 -10.51
C TYR A 368 -6.96 -4.97 -10.08
N ALA A 369 -6.47 -5.70 -11.08
CA ALA A 369 -5.44 -6.70 -10.92
C ALA A 369 -4.38 -6.55 -12.02
N VAL A 370 -3.16 -6.94 -11.69
CA VAL A 370 -2.00 -6.84 -12.59
C VAL A 370 -1.20 -8.12 -12.66
N GLN A 371 -0.48 -8.31 -13.77
CA GLN A 371 0.65 -9.22 -13.86
C GLN A 371 1.90 -8.49 -13.35
N PRO A 372 2.41 -8.77 -12.13
CA PRO A 372 3.34 -7.88 -11.44
C PRO A 372 4.70 -7.74 -12.13
N ARG A 373 5.13 -8.73 -12.90
CA ARG A 373 6.40 -8.68 -13.65
C ARG A 373 6.46 -7.51 -14.63
N ASN A 374 5.31 -7.06 -15.11
CA ASN A 374 5.17 -6.02 -16.12
C ASN A 374 4.72 -4.66 -15.54
N VAL A 375 4.87 -4.47 -14.23
CA VAL A 375 4.45 -3.23 -13.54
C VAL A 375 5.62 -2.65 -12.78
N ILE A 376 5.88 -1.35 -12.94
CA ILE A 376 7.01 -0.67 -12.29
C ILE A 376 6.55 0.05 -11.02
N ALA A 377 5.35 0.65 -11.06
CA ALA A 377 4.73 1.27 -9.90
C ALA A 377 3.21 1.19 -10.03
N THR A 378 2.50 1.22 -8.91
CA THR A 378 1.05 1.05 -8.89
C THR A 378 0.34 2.04 -7.97
N GLY A 379 -0.89 2.38 -8.30
CA GLY A 379 -1.78 3.22 -7.51
C GLY A 379 -2.81 2.42 -6.73
N VAL A 380 -3.83 3.10 -6.20
CA VAL A 380 -4.92 2.48 -5.43
C VAL A 380 -6.06 1.98 -6.35
N HIS A 381 -6.30 2.64 -7.48
CA HIS A 381 -7.38 2.31 -8.41
C HIS A 381 -6.90 1.70 -9.73
N MET A 382 -5.67 1.93 -10.11
CA MET A 382 -4.99 1.32 -11.26
C MET A 382 -3.50 1.67 -11.23
N SER A 383 -2.70 0.90 -11.98
CA SER A 383 -1.34 1.31 -12.31
C SER A 383 -1.33 2.12 -13.61
N GLN A 384 -0.53 3.19 -13.63
CA GLN A 384 -0.20 3.95 -14.83
C GLN A 384 1.21 3.63 -15.37
N ASN A 385 1.95 2.76 -14.66
CA ASN A 385 3.33 2.40 -14.95
C ASN A 385 3.42 0.92 -15.32
N THR A 386 2.63 0.50 -16.30
CA THR A 386 2.59 -0.87 -16.84
C THR A 386 3.27 -0.95 -18.19
N VAL A 387 3.97 -2.06 -18.42
CA VAL A 387 4.44 -2.47 -19.76
C VAL A 387 3.41 -3.45 -20.31
N GLY A 388 2.79 -3.12 -21.45
CA GLY A 388 1.76 -3.94 -22.08
C GLY A 388 0.37 -3.30 -22.08
N LYS A 389 -0.68 -4.13 -22.20
CA LYS A 389 -2.05 -3.67 -22.44
C LYS A 389 -2.86 -3.63 -21.15
N THR A 390 -3.71 -2.61 -21.04
CA THR A 390 -4.76 -2.51 -20.00
C THR A 390 -6.13 -2.68 -20.64
N THR A 391 -7.03 -3.41 -19.97
CA THR A 391 -8.45 -3.46 -20.35
C THR A 391 -9.37 -3.00 -19.23
N HIS A 392 -10.38 -2.24 -19.60
CA HIS A 392 -11.48 -1.86 -18.73
C HIS A 392 -12.77 -2.62 -19.04
N LYS A 393 -12.75 -3.47 -20.09
CA LYS A 393 -13.90 -4.24 -20.58
C LYS A 393 -13.97 -5.59 -19.87
N THR A 394 -14.45 -5.58 -18.63
CA THR A 394 -14.56 -6.75 -17.76
C THR A 394 -15.98 -7.07 -17.31
N GLU A 395 -16.96 -6.31 -17.81
CA GLU A 395 -18.38 -6.47 -17.53
C GLU A 395 -18.82 -7.92 -17.85
N GLY A 396 -19.63 -8.48 -16.95
CA GLY A 396 -20.09 -9.86 -17.06
C GLY A 396 -19.07 -10.95 -16.71
N ARG A 397 -17.77 -10.61 -16.57
CA ARG A 397 -16.71 -11.56 -16.20
C ARG A 397 -16.30 -11.47 -14.76
N ILE A 398 -16.11 -10.25 -14.25
CA ILE A 398 -15.68 -9.97 -12.88
C ILE A 398 -16.21 -8.62 -12.44
N LYS A 399 -16.65 -8.52 -11.19
CA LYS A 399 -17.09 -7.29 -10.53
C LYS A 399 -16.71 -7.32 -9.05
N TYR A 400 -16.86 -6.22 -8.32
CA TYR A 400 -16.77 -6.24 -6.88
C TYR A 400 -17.98 -5.56 -6.23
N PHE A 401 -18.46 -6.14 -5.12
CA PHE A 401 -19.49 -5.57 -4.28
C PHE A 401 -18.82 -4.71 -3.20
N HIS A 402 -19.21 -3.44 -3.12
CA HIS A 402 -18.61 -2.47 -2.20
C HIS A 402 -19.61 -2.11 -1.11
N TYR A 403 -19.31 -2.49 0.12
CA TYR A 403 -20.09 -2.21 1.32
C TYR A 403 -19.47 -1.03 2.09
N HIS A 404 -19.45 0.14 1.46
CA HIS A 404 -18.70 1.32 1.89
C HIS A 404 -18.86 1.63 3.37
N GLY A 405 -17.73 1.77 4.08
CA GLY A 405 -17.64 2.15 5.49
C GLY A 405 -18.10 1.07 6.49
N THR A 406 -18.49 -0.14 6.03
CA THR A 406 -18.94 -1.18 6.95
C THR A 406 -17.80 -1.82 7.75
N ILE A 407 -16.57 -1.68 7.33
CA ILE A 407 -15.40 -2.30 7.98
C ILE A 407 -15.17 -1.77 9.42
N ALA A 408 -15.53 -0.52 9.70
CA ALA A 408 -15.47 0.10 11.02
C ALA A 408 -16.83 0.04 11.78
N GLU A 409 -17.83 -0.65 11.24
CA GLU A 409 -19.15 -0.73 11.85
C GLU A 409 -19.23 -1.88 12.85
N HIS A 410 -19.27 -1.55 14.13
CA HIS A 410 -19.39 -2.51 15.25
C HIS A 410 -20.84 -2.79 15.63
N ARG A 411 -21.81 -2.00 15.12
CA ARG A 411 -23.23 -2.17 15.38
C ARG A 411 -23.87 -3.03 14.30
N GLU A 412 -25.11 -3.46 14.59
CA GLU A 412 -25.96 -4.09 13.59
C GLU A 412 -26.17 -3.14 12.40
N PRO A 413 -25.72 -3.51 11.18
CA PRO A 413 -25.83 -2.65 10.00
C PRO A 413 -27.26 -2.54 9.48
N CYS A 414 -28.16 -3.49 9.79
CA CYS A 414 -29.58 -3.44 9.40
C CYS A 414 -30.32 -2.34 10.14
N ARG A 415 -30.03 -1.07 9.83
CA ARG A 415 -30.66 0.09 10.47
C ARG A 415 -32.04 0.38 9.92
N GLN A 416 -32.32 -0.06 8.71
CA GLN A 416 -33.60 0.10 8.03
C GLN A 416 -34.02 -1.20 7.38
N LEU A 417 -35.14 -1.73 7.80
CA LEU A 417 -35.78 -2.92 7.24
C LEU A 417 -36.78 -2.51 6.17
N VAL A 418 -36.75 -3.18 5.04
CA VAL A 418 -37.53 -2.84 3.84
C VAL A 418 -38.28 -4.06 3.34
N ASN A 419 -39.57 -3.89 3.05
CA ASN A 419 -40.42 -4.93 2.42
C ASN A 419 -40.76 -4.57 0.98
N ALA A 420 -39.74 -4.19 0.21
CA ALA A 420 -39.90 -3.86 -1.20
C ALA A 420 -38.66 -4.28 -1.98
N THR A 421 -38.83 -4.69 -3.22
CA THR A 421 -37.72 -5.06 -4.11
C THR A 421 -36.96 -3.83 -4.62
N THR A 422 -37.59 -2.67 -4.64
CA THR A 422 -37.02 -1.37 -5.02
C THR A 422 -37.44 -0.31 -4.00
N ILE A 423 -36.53 0.59 -3.67
CA ILE A 423 -36.79 1.71 -2.77
C ILE A 423 -35.86 2.89 -3.11
N THR A 424 -36.34 4.10 -2.86
CA THR A 424 -35.50 5.31 -2.91
C THR A 424 -35.28 5.83 -1.50
N VAL A 425 -34.00 5.98 -1.11
CA VAL A 425 -33.58 6.51 0.18
C VAL A 425 -32.51 7.57 -0.07
N ASP A 426 -32.67 8.75 0.54
CA ASP A 426 -31.75 9.88 0.38
C ASP A 426 -31.45 10.21 -1.12
N GLN A 427 -32.50 10.18 -1.97
CA GLN A 427 -32.44 10.41 -3.42
C GLN A 427 -31.58 9.37 -4.17
N ILE A 428 -31.28 8.24 -3.57
CA ILE A 428 -30.58 7.12 -4.20
C ILE A 428 -31.59 5.99 -4.40
N PRO A 429 -31.80 5.54 -5.65
CA PRO A 429 -32.62 4.37 -5.91
C PRO A 429 -31.82 3.10 -5.62
N TYR A 430 -32.46 2.17 -4.94
CA TYR A 430 -31.92 0.87 -4.59
C TYR A 430 -32.81 -0.24 -5.14
N GLU A 431 -32.19 -1.36 -5.50
CA GLU A 431 -32.87 -2.61 -5.86
C GLU A 431 -32.24 -3.80 -5.11
N VAL A 432 -33.02 -4.84 -4.85
CA VAL A 432 -32.55 -6.06 -4.21
C VAL A 432 -31.59 -6.81 -5.14
N ASP A 433 -30.38 -7.11 -4.65
CA ASP A 433 -29.41 -8.01 -5.28
C ASP A 433 -28.97 -9.07 -4.25
N SER A 434 -29.49 -10.29 -4.35
CA SER A 434 -29.21 -11.39 -3.43
C SER A 434 -27.94 -12.16 -3.76
N THR A 435 -27.18 -11.75 -4.79
CA THR A 435 -26.02 -12.49 -5.30
C THR A 435 -25.04 -12.91 -4.21
N MET A 436 -24.69 -11.99 -3.30
CA MET A 436 -23.76 -12.25 -2.21
C MET A 436 -24.41 -13.07 -1.09
N ARG A 437 -25.68 -12.85 -0.80
CA ARG A 437 -26.48 -13.62 0.17
C ARG A 437 -26.51 -15.11 -0.19
N ASP A 438 -26.72 -15.44 -1.47
CA ASP A 438 -26.84 -16.82 -1.96
C ASP A 438 -25.57 -17.66 -1.72
N ILE A 439 -24.41 -17.03 -1.64
CA ILE A 439 -23.13 -17.74 -1.47
C ILE A 439 -22.66 -17.77 -0.01
N ALA A 440 -23.28 -16.98 0.87
CA ALA A 440 -22.84 -16.83 2.25
C ALA A 440 -22.74 -18.18 3.00
N GLY A 441 -23.75 -19.04 2.87
CA GLY A 441 -23.73 -20.36 3.49
C GLY A 441 -22.57 -21.25 3.03
N THR A 442 -22.16 -21.09 1.77
CA THR A 442 -21.00 -21.84 1.24
C THR A 442 -19.68 -21.30 1.79
N VAL A 443 -19.56 -19.97 1.96
CA VAL A 443 -18.38 -19.34 2.58
C VAL A 443 -18.25 -19.74 4.05
N LYS A 444 -19.34 -19.71 4.82
CA LYS A 444 -19.39 -20.15 6.23
C LYS A 444 -18.94 -21.61 6.39
N ARG A 445 -19.45 -22.52 5.53
CA ARG A 445 -19.02 -23.93 5.56
C ARG A 445 -17.54 -24.10 5.19
N PHE A 446 -17.06 -23.32 4.22
CA PHE A 446 -15.64 -23.33 3.86
C PHE A 446 -14.77 -22.86 5.04
N GLU A 447 -15.10 -21.75 5.69
CA GLU A 447 -14.38 -21.26 6.86
C GLU A 447 -14.32 -22.33 7.96
N LEU A 448 -15.50 -22.92 8.32
CA LEU A 448 -15.58 -23.95 9.34
C LEU A 448 -14.70 -25.17 9.00
N LYS A 449 -14.66 -25.58 7.72
CA LYS A 449 -13.79 -26.66 7.26
C LYS A 449 -12.31 -26.31 7.38
N MET A 450 -11.95 -25.07 7.10
CA MET A 450 -10.54 -24.62 7.05
C MET A 450 -9.94 -24.38 8.44
N ILE A 451 -10.65 -23.69 9.31
CA ILE A 451 -10.13 -23.24 10.62
C ILE A 451 -10.94 -23.73 11.83
N GLY A 452 -11.88 -24.64 11.59
CA GLY A 452 -12.72 -25.19 12.67
C GLY A 452 -13.65 -24.15 13.29
N SER A 453 -14.03 -24.39 14.54
CA SER A 453 -14.97 -23.51 15.27
C SER A 453 -14.31 -22.29 15.92
N THR A 454 -13.03 -22.06 15.70
CA THR A 454 -12.22 -21.02 16.37
C THR A 454 -12.88 -19.63 16.31
N LEU A 455 -13.40 -19.25 15.13
CA LEU A 455 -14.01 -17.93 14.93
C LEU A 455 -15.54 -17.90 15.10
N GLN A 456 -16.17 -19.01 15.54
CA GLN A 456 -17.65 -19.06 15.68
C GLN A 456 -18.20 -18.10 16.75
N LYS A 457 -17.37 -17.69 17.70
CA LYS A 457 -17.71 -16.73 18.76
C LYS A 457 -17.44 -15.26 18.37
N THR A 458 -16.78 -15.01 17.25
CA THR A 458 -16.53 -13.64 16.78
C THR A 458 -17.86 -12.97 16.45
N ARG A 459 -18.12 -11.84 17.08
CA ARG A 459 -19.35 -11.04 16.91
C ARG A 459 -18.99 -9.63 16.43
N GLN A 460 -20.02 -8.93 15.96
CA GLN A 460 -19.92 -7.50 15.63
C GLN A 460 -19.62 -6.66 16.84
#